data_f729b8ebdea250111c9c1e28c776ec44
#
_entry.id   f729b8ebdea250111c9c1e28c776ec44
#
_cell.length_a   1.000
_cell.length_b   1.000
_cell.length_c   1.000
_cell.angle_alpha   90.00
_cell.angle_beta   90.00
_cell.angle_gamma   90.00
#
_symmetry.space_group_name_H-M   'P 1'
#
loop_
_entity.id
_entity.type
_entity.pdbx_description
1 polymer ?
#
loop_
_entity_poly.entity_id
_entity_poly.type
_entity_poly.pdbx_seq_one_letter_code
_entity_poly.pdbx_strand_id
1 'polypeptide(L)'
;MAASRTALSLSTLLILSMMSSGCLALSIQREIMEGWREPPEQINQDVTVGWTEVFETGTELDSVLYQNETTIVFDETVSSLSINFRAQFPYSSTLEDLIGNETNQVRYVEAKLWEPGAQQSGGNPFWEVRATQDFQAPYDWQIDFIEGTWILEVEARGWGITTPVEQLSFHDLSLIHI
;
A
#
# COMPACT_ATOMS: atom_id res chain seq x y z
N MET A 1 -15.49 -33.53 76.69
CA MET A 1 -14.34 -32.91 75.99
C MET A 1 -14.12 -33.42 74.54
N ALA A 2 -14.57 -34.58 74.14
CA ALA A 2 -14.39 -35.10 72.77
C ALA A 2 -15.23 -34.37 71.74
N ALA A 3 -16.50 -34.01 71.99
CA ALA A 3 -17.36 -33.34 71.07
C ALA A 3 -16.89 -31.95 70.66
N SER A 4 -16.17 -31.22 71.46
CA SER A 4 -15.61 -29.91 71.14
C SER A 4 -14.45 -29.99 70.13
N ARG A 5 -13.65 -31.04 70.26
CA ARG A 5 -12.50 -31.22 69.29
C ARG A 5 -12.95 -31.67 67.91
N THR A 6 -13.99 -32.48 67.84
CA THR A 6 -14.58 -32.89 66.50
C THR A 6 -15.27 -31.74 65.85
N ALA A 7 -15.98 -30.87 66.59
CA ALA A 7 -16.60 -29.66 65.98
C ALA A 7 -15.56 -28.68 65.43
N LEU A 8 -14.42 -28.50 66.14
CA LEU A 8 -13.34 -27.64 65.74
C LEU A 8 -12.66 -28.16 64.45
N SER A 9 -12.42 -29.47 64.35
CA SER A 9 -11.80 -30.07 63.18
C SER A 9 -12.72 -30.03 61.95
N LEU A 10 -14.02 -30.19 62.17
CA LEU A 10 -15.00 -30.06 61.07
C LEU A 10 -15.08 -28.63 60.51
N SER A 11 -15.07 -27.64 61.41
CA SER A 11 -15.12 -26.24 60.97
C SER A 11 -13.86 -25.80 60.24
N THR A 12 -12.68 -26.25 60.66
CA THR A 12 -11.42 -25.99 59.96
C THR A 12 -11.38 -26.64 58.58
N LEU A 13 -11.90 -27.86 58.42
CA LEU A 13 -11.98 -28.55 57.16
C LEU A 13 -12.93 -27.84 56.19
N LEU A 14 -14.03 -27.30 56.68
CA LEU A 14 -15.01 -26.57 55.92
C LEU A 14 -14.48 -25.24 55.41
N ILE A 15 -13.72 -24.53 56.22
CA ILE A 15 -13.06 -23.29 55.85
C ILE A 15 -11.95 -23.55 54.80
N LEU A 16 -11.17 -24.61 54.96
CA LEU A 16 -10.15 -24.98 53.97
C LEU A 16 -10.75 -25.35 52.62
N SER A 17 -11.89 -26.05 52.60
CA SER A 17 -12.57 -26.40 51.34
C SER A 17 -13.18 -25.21 50.65
N MET A 18 -13.65 -24.19 51.37
CA MET A 18 -14.13 -22.94 50.79
C MET A 18 -13.01 -22.10 50.19
N MET A 19 -11.83 -22.11 50.77
CA MET A 19 -10.66 -21.39 50.23
C MET A 19 -10.09 -22.03 48.96
N SER A 20 -10.14 -23.36 48.87
CA SER A 20 -9.64 -24.07 47.67
C SER A 20 -10.61 -23.98 46.45
N SER A 21 -11.91 -23.86 46.70
CA SER A 21 -12.89 -23.74 45.60
C SER A 21 -12.79 -22.42 44.85
N GLY A 22 -12.31 -21.34 45.49
CA GLY A 22 -12.13 -20.03 44.82
C GLY A 22 -11.07 -20.06 43.73
N CYS A 23 -9.97 -20.76 43.92
CA CYS A 23 -8.91 -20.86 42.90
C CYS A 23 -9.32 -21.69 41.69
N LEU A 24 -10.07 -22.79 41.93
CA LEU A 24 -10.59 -23.62 40.84
C LEU A 24 -11.68 -22.89 40.01
N ALA A 25 -12.57 -22.15 40.69
CA ALA A 25 -13.58 -21.38 40.02
C ALA A 25 -12.99 -20.28 39.10
N LEU A 26 -11.94 -19.59 39.56
CA LEU A 26 -11.23 -18.59 38.80
C LEU A 26 -10.49 -19.20 37.59
N SER A 27 -9.90 -20.38 37.77
CA SER A 27 -9.23 -21.07 36.65
C SER A 27 -10.23 -21.50 35.55
N ILE A 28 -11.36 -22.07 35.97
CA ILE A 28 -12.43 -22.47 35.03
C ILE A 28 -13.05 -21.24 34.34
N GLN A 29 -13.27 -20.17 35.08
CA GLN A 29 -13.79 -18.93 34.50
C GLN A 29 -12.84 -18.33 33.47
N ARG A 30 -11.53 -18.37 33.77
CA ARG A 30 -10.53 -17.91 32.81
C ARG A 30 -10.50 -18.76 31.54
N GLU A 31 -10.58 -20.08 31.67
CA GLU A 31 -10.57 -21.00 30.52
C GLU A 31 -11.81 -20.84 29.67
N ILE A 32 -12.98 -20.61 30.29
CA ILE A 32 -14.23 -20.30 29.56
C ILE A 32 -14.12 -18.95 28.84
N MET A 33 -13.55 -17.93 29.48
CA MET A 33 -13.36 -16.61 28.86
C MET A 33 -12.34 -16.65 27.74
N GLU A 34 -11.29 -17.46 27.86
CA GLU A 34 -10.31 -17.67 26.79
C GLU A 34 -10.92 -18.46 25.61
N GLY A 35 -11.80 -19.41 25.88
CA GLY A 35 -12.54 -20.14 24.84
C GLY A 35 -13.61 -19.30 24.13
N TRP A 36 -14.08 -18.21 24.73
CA TRP A 36 -14.98 -17.24 24.09
C TRP A 36 -14.24 -16.12 23.37
N ARG A 37 -12.92 -16.05 23.54
CA ARG A 37 -12.11 -15.08 22.81
C ARG A 37 -12.06 -15.52 21.38
N GLU A 38 -12.64 -14.71 20.50
CA GLU A 38 -12.47 -14.91 19.07
C GLU A 38 -10.96 -15.00 18.75
N PRO A 39 -10.54 -15.95 17.91
CA PRO A 39 -9.17 -16.00 17.47
C PRO A 39 -8.78 -14.62 16.92
N PRO A 40 -7.54 -14.18 17.13
CA PRO A 40 -7.11 -12.89 16.60
C PRO A 40 -7.39 -12.85 15.09
N GLU A 41 -8.28 -11.96 14.71
CA GLU A 41 -8.55 -11.71 13.31
C GLU A 41 -7.29 -11.11 12.68
N GLN A 42 -6.81 -11.69 11.61
CA GLN A 42 -5.77 -11.08 10.80
C GLN A 42 -6.37 -9.85 10.13
N ILE A 43 -6.09 -8.69 10.68
CA ILE A 43 -6.47 -7.42 10.05
C ILE A 43 -5.43 -7.18 8.97
N ASN A 44 -5.82 -7.37 7.71
CA ASN A 44 -5.02 -6.90 6.58
C ASN A 44 -5.10 -5.37 6.59
N GLN A 45 -3.97 -4.73 6.72
CA GLN A 45 -3.85 -3.29 6.64
C GLN A 45 -3.33 -2.93 5.26
N ASP A 46 -4.14 -2.20 4.49
CA ASP A 46 -3.71 -1.66 3.21
C ASP A 46 -2.93 -0.36 3.45
N VAL A 47 -1.69 -0.34 2.99
CA VAL A 47 -0.86 0.86 2.95
C VAL A 47 -0.82 1.33 1.51
N THR A 48 -1.30 2.54 1.25
CA THR A 48 -1.34 3.11 -0.08
C THR A 48 -0.29 4.20 -0.23
N VAL A 49 0.56 4.06 -1.24
CA VAL A 49 1.47 5.10 -1.70
C VAL A 49 0.97 5.57 -3.06
N GLY A 50 0.73 6.87 -3.19
CA GLY A 50 0.16 7.44 -4.41
C GLY A 50 0.98 8.62 -4.92
N TRP A 51 0.99 8.77 -6.22
CA TRP A 51 1.54 9.92 -6.90
C TRP A 51 0.59 10.37 -8.00
N THR A 52 0.35 11.66 -8.07
CA THR A 52 -0.51 12.28 -9.07
C THR A 52 0.13 13.58 -9.52
N GLU A 53 0.32 13.74 -10.82
CA GLU A 53 0.82 14.98 -11.41
C GLU A 53 -0.07 15.39 -12.58
N VAL A 54 -0.40 16.66 -12.62
CA VAL A 54 -1.13 17.30 -13.70
C VAL A 54 -0.18 18.31 -14.33
N PHE A 55 0.14 18.12 -15.59
CA PHE A 55 1.07 19.00 -16.30
C PHE A 55 0.37 20.29 -16.72
N GLU A 56 0.65 21.36 -16.00
CA GLU A 56 0.21 22.71 -16.31
C GLU A 56 1.40 23.50 -16.85
N THR A 57 1.48 23.67 -18.16
CA THR A 57 2.43 24.60 -18.76
C THR A 57 1.72 25.89 -19.17
N GLY A 58 2.48 26.96 -19.28
CA GLY A 58 1.95 28.22 -19.78
C GLY A 58 1.59 28.18 -21.28
N THR A 59 1.70 29.31 -21.93
CA THR A 59 1.42 29.45 -23.38
C THR A 59 2.52 28.88 -24.28
N GLU A 60 3.61 28.38 -23.72
CA GLU A 60 4.74 27.81 -24.46
C GLU A 60 4.54 26.30 -24.59
N LEU A 61 4.84 25.75 -25.79
CA LEU A 61 4.72 24.32 -26.11
C LEU A 61 5.90 23.49 -25.56
N ASP A 62 6.60 24.00 -24.55
CA ASP A 62 7.70 23.27 -23.94
C ASP A 62 7.18 22.23 -22.94
N SER A 63 7.56 20.99 -23.18
CA SER A 63 7.22 19.90 -22.26
C SER A 63 8.00 20.01 -20.95
N VAL A 64 7.30 19.82 -19.84
CA VAL A 64 7.91 19.79 -18.50
C VAL A 64 8.31 18.35 -18.18
N LEU A 65 9.55 18.17 -17.72
CA LEU A 65 10.03 16.91 -17.18
C LEU A 65 9.78 16.89 -15.68
N TYR A 66 9.11 15.85 -15.22
CA TYR A 66 8.91 15.55 -13.81
C TYR A 66 9.60 14.24 -13.45
N GLN A 67 10.34 14.24 -12.37
CA GLN A 67 11.00 13.04 -11.83
C GLN A 67 10.74 12.97 -10.33
N ASN A 68 10.35 11.80 -9.86
CA ASN A 68 10.15 11.54 -8.44
C ASN A 68 10.58 10.12 -8.09
N GLU A 69 11.15 10.00 -6.89
CA GLU A 69 11.46 8.72 -6.27
C GLU A 69 10.77 8.63 -4.91
N THR A 70 10.11 7.51 -4.66
CA THR A 70 9.46 7.23 -3.39
C THR A 70 9.92 5.88 -2.88
N THR A 71 10.29 5.83 -1.61
CA THR A 71 10.70 4.59 -0.96
C THR A 71 9.51 3.91 -0.29
N ILE A 72 9.42 2.59 -0.46
CA ILE A 72 8.39 1.74 0.14
C ILE A 72 9.12 0.63 0.90
N VAL A 73 8.78 0.42 2.16
CA VAL A 73 9.40 -0.63 2.97
C VAL A 73 8.52 -1.87 2.95
N PHE A 74 9.09 -2.97 2.47
CA PHE A 74 8.46 -4.29 2.55
C PHE A 74 9.12 -5.08 3.68
N ASP A 75 8.29 -5.64 4.52
CA ASP A 75 8.68 -6.54 5.61
C ASP A 75 8.03 -7.92 5.43
N GLU A 76 8.26 -8.82 6.35
CA GLU A 76 7.73 -10.18 6.34
C GLU A 76 6.18 -10.27 6.31
N THR A 77 5.49 -9.17 6.57
CA THR A 77 4.01 -9.13 6.61
C THR A 77 3.39 -8.79 5.26
N VAL A 78 4.17 -8.29 4.30
CA VAL A 78 3.68 -7.93 2.97
C VAL A 78 3.43 -9.18 2.14
N SER A 79 2.16 -9.45 1.86
CA SER A 79 1.71 -10.65 1.13
C SER A 79 1.16 -10.35 -0.27
N SER A 80 0.86 -9.09 -0.55
CA SER A 80 0.33 -8.68 -1.86
C SER A 80 0.76 -7.27 -2.20
N LEU A 81 0.89 -7.02 -3.50
CA LEU A 81 1.19 -5.71 -4.08
C LEU A 81 0.21 -5.46 -5.22
N SER A 82 -0.41 -4.30 -5.21
CA SER A 82 -1.29 -3.86 -6.29
C SER A 82 -0.85 -2.49 -6.78
N ILE A 83 -0.63 -2.34 -8.09
CA ILE A 83 -0.27 -1.07 -8.71
C ILE A 83 -1.37 -0.67 -9.70
N ASN A 84 -1.97 0.48 -9.49
CA ASN A 84 -2.88 1.10 -10.44
C ASN A 84 -2.15 2.21 -11.18
N PHE A 85 -1.85 1.96 -12.45
CA PHE A 85 -1.18 2.94 -13.31
C PHE A 85 -2.18 3.55 -14.29
N ARG A 86 -2.15 4.88 -14.40
CA ARG A 86 -2.97 5.62 -15.36
C ARG A 86 -2.19 6.79 -15.93
N ALA A 87 -2.20 6.90 -17.25
CA ALA A 87 -1.69 8.05 -17.98
C ALA A 87 -2.78 8.54 -18.95
N GLN A 88 -2.95 9.84 -19.05
CA GLN A 88 -3.89 10.47 -19.98
C GLN A 88 -3.18 11.57 -20.74
N PHE A 89 -3.32 11.52 -22.07
CA PHE A 89 -2.71 12.45 -23.00
C PHE A 89 -3.78 12.98 -23.97
N PRO A 90 -4.58 13.96 -23.53
CA PRO A 90 -5.62 14.52 -24.40
C PRO A 90 -4.99 15.06 -25.69
N TYR A 91 -5.71 14.88 -26.80
CA TYR A 91 -5.27 15.30 -28.14
C TYR A 91 -4.00 14.63 -28.67
N SER A 92 -3.64 13.43 -28.20
CA SER A 92 -2.46 12.70 -28.71
C SER A 92 -2.49 12.50 -30.22
N SER A 93 -3.63 12.10 -30.78
CA SER A 93 -3.79 11.88 -32.22
C SER A 93 -3.58 13.16 -33.07
N THR A 94 -4.05 14.30 -32.57
CA THR A 94 -3.87 15.58 -33.28
C THR A 94 -2.42 16.03 -33.29
N LEU A 95 -1.68 15.70 -32.23
CA LEU A 95 -0.26 16.02 -32.11
C LEU A 95 0.61 15.07 -32.92
N GLU A 96 0.27 13.79 -32.98
CA GLU A 96 0.93 12.83 -33.88
C GLU A 96 0.83 13.24 -35.34
N ASP A 97 -0.31 13.80 -35.75
CA ASP A 97 -0.51 14.33 -37.11
C ASP A 97 0.38 15.56 -37.41
N LEU A 98 0.72 16.34 -36.36
CA LEU A 98 1.51 17.56 -36.51
C LEU A 98 3.02 17.35 -36.40
N ILE A 99 3.47 16.46 -35.48
CA ILE A 99 4.88 16.30 -35.09
C ILE A 99 5.42 14.91 -35.51
N GLY A 100 4.53 13.99 -35.88
CA GLY A 100 4.90 12.62 -36.22
C GLY A 100 5.28 11.79 -35.01
N ASN A 101 6.05 10.70 -35.22
CA ASN A 101 6.45 9.77 -34.18
C ASN A 101 7.39 10.35 -33.09
N GLU A 102 7.80 11.61 -33.23
CA GLU A 102 8.62 12.29 -32.22
C GLU A 102 7.83 12.64 -30.95
N THR A 103 6.49 12.61 -31.02
CA THR A 103 5.60 12.78 -29.85
C THR A 103 5.95 11.84 -28.71
N ASN A 104 6.35 10.61 -29.00
CA ASN A 104 6.72 9.60 -28.00
C ASN A 104 7.99 9.93 -27.18
N GLN A 105 8.78 10.89 -27.64
CA GLN A 105 9.97 11.36 -26.92
C GLN A 105 9.68 12.58 -26.05
N VAL A 106 8.65 13.32 -26.39
CA VAL A 106 8.30 14.58 -25.71
C VAL A 106 7.12 14.45 -24.75
N ARG A 107 6.35 13.36 -24.86
CA ARG A 107 5.21 13.06 -23.99
C ARG A 107 5.23 11.59 -23.61
N TYR A 108 5.45 11.30 -22.36
CA TYR A 108 5.42 9.94 -21.82
C TYR A 108 5.28 9.95 -20.30
N VAL A 109 4.83 8.85 -19.76
CA VAL A 109 4.94 8.52 -18.36
C VAL A 109 5.61 7.16 -18.25
N GLU A 110 6.68 7.10 -17.52
CA GLU A 110 7.43 5.89 -17.22
C GLU A 110 7.47 5.68 -15.71
N ALA A 111 7.19 4.47 -15.27
CA ALA A 111 7.28 4.09 -13.87
C ALA A 111 8.02 2.78 -13.75
N LYS A 112 8.87 2.70 -12.74
CA LYS A 112 9.68 1.53 -12.41
C LYS A 112 9.61 1.26 -10.92
N LEU A 113 9.41 -0.01 -10.57
CA LEU A 113 9.53 -0.47 -9.20
C LEU A 113 10.78 -1.32 -9.08
N TRP A 114 11.66 -0.93 -8.18
CA TRP A 114 12.96 -1.56 -7.98
C TRP A 114 12.98 -2.34 -6.67
N GLU A 115 13.49 -3.58 -6.76
CA GLU A 115 13.82 -4.37 -5.57
C GLU A 115 14.99 -3.72 -4.80
N PRO A 116 15.16 -4.05 -3.50
CA PRO A 116 16.25 -3.54 -2.69
C PRO A 116 17.61 -3.74 -3.35
N GLY A 117 18.31 -2.62 -3.59
CA GLY A 117 19.65 -2.62 -4.19
C GLY A 117 19.73 -2.85 -5.71
N ALA A 118 18.64 -3.20 -6.38
CA ALA A 118 18.65 -3.48 -7.82
C ALA A 118 18.97 -2.23 -8.67
N GLN A 119 18.40 -1.08 -8.34
CA GLN A 119 18.67 0.18 -9.03
C GLN A 119 20.16 0.56 -8.98
N GLN A 120 20.78 0.51 -7.78
CA GLN A 120 22.17 0.88 -7.60
C GLN A 120 23.14 -0.11 -8.26
N SER A 121 22.77 -1.37 -8.39
CA SER A 121 23.59 -2.40 -9.05
C SER A 121 23.46 -2.40 -10.57
N GLY A 122 22.58 -1.57 -11.14
CA GLY A 122 22.28 -1.58 -12.57
C GLY A 122 21.55 -2.85 -13.03
N GLY A 123 20.76 -3.45 -12.13
CA GLY A 123 19.90 -4.59 -12.41
C GLY A 123 18.68 -4.21 -13.25
N ASN A 124 17.74 -5.15 -13.35
CA ASN A 124 16.44 -4.89 -13.98
C ASN A 124 15.41 -4.50 -12.91
N PRO A 125 14.45 -3.61 -13.23
CA PRO A 125 13.34 -3.34 -12.34
C PRO A 125 12.46 -4.58 -12.17
N PHE A 126 11.83 -4.72 -11.01
CA PHE A 126 10.80 -5.72 -10.76
C PHE A 126 9.57 -5.52 -11.67
N TRP A 127 9.20 -4.28 -11.85
CA TRP A 127 8.11 -3.88 -12.72
C TRP A 127 8.46 -2.56 -13.42
N GLU A 128 8.06 -2.46 -14.68
CA GLU A 128 8.25 -1.28 -15.52
C GLU A 128 7.06 -1.11 -16.44
N VAL A 129 6.62 0.13 -16.61
CA VAL A 129 5.62 0.53 -17.58
C VAL A 129 5.99 1.87 -18.19
N ARG A 130 5.77 2.02 -19.48
CA ARG A 130 5.89 3.29 -20.20
C ARG A 130 4.65 3.50 -21.07
N ALA A 131 4.00 4.64 -20.88
CA ALA A 131 2.84 5.07 -21.66
C ALA A 131 3.16 6.34 -22.42
N THR A 132 2.78 6.38 -23.71
CA THR A 132 2.91 7.53 -24.61
C THR A 132 1.56 7.97 -25.17
N GLN A 133 0.51 7.25 -24.81
CA GLN A 133 -0.89 7.51 -25.14
C GLN A 133 -1.76 7.15 -23.95
N ASP A 134 -3.04 7.45 -24.01
CA ASP A 134 -3.97 7.08 -22.94
C ASP A 134 -3.83 5.62 -22.59
N PHE A 135 -3.51 5.37 -21.33
CA PHE A 135 -3.26 4.04 -20.84
C PHE A 135 -3.71 3.92 -19.37
N GLN A 136 -4.37 2.81 -19.06
CA GLN A 136 -4.73 2.47 -17.69
C GLN A 136 -4.66 0.96 -17.52
N ALA A 137 -3.93 0.51 -16.51
CA ALA A 137 -3.86 -0.90 -16.17
C ALA A 137 -3.63 -1.10 -14.67
N PRO A 138 -4.34 -2.05 -14.05
CA PRO A 138 -3.97 -2.60 -12.75
C PRO A 138 -2.92 -3.71 -12.95
N TYR A 139 -2.04 -3.85 -11.97
CA TYR A 139 -1.05 -4.92 -11.85
C TYR A 139 -1.12 -5.46 -10.44
N ASP A 140 -1.27 -6.77 -10.29
CA ASP A 140 -1.43 -7.43 -9.01
C ASP A 140 -0.45 -8.60 -8.87
N TRP A 141 0.20 -8.67 -7.71
CA TRP A 141 1.09 -9.77 -7.34
C TRP A 141 0.74 -10.30 -5.96
N GLN A 142 0.80 -11.61 -5.85
CA GLN A 142 0.66 -12.36 -4.60
C GLN A 142 1.81 -13.35 -4.53
N ILE A 143 2.96 -12.86 -4.12
CA ILE A 143 4.22 -13.61 -4.02
C ILE A 143 4.92 -13.26 -2.71
N ASP A 144 5.93 -14.04 -2.37
CA ASP A 144 6.83 -13.67 -1.29
C ASP A 144 7.77 -12.58 -1.80
N PHE A 145 7.61 -11.37 -1.26
CA PHE A 145 8.43 -10.22 -1.64
C PHE A 145 9.76 -10.22 -0.88
N ILE A 146 10.81 -9.74 -1.54
CA ILE A 146 12.09 -9.51 -0.90
C ILE A 146 11.94 -8.38 0.12
N GLU A 147 12.28 -8.68 1.38
CA GLU A 147 12.27 -7.69 2.44
C GLU A 147 13.30 -6.58 2.20
N GLY A 148 12.92 -5.36 2.53
CA GLY A 148 13.79 -4.21 2.44
C GLY A 148 13.12 -2.97 1.85
N THR A 149 13.96 -2.02 1.47
CA THR A 149 13.50 -0.76 0.89
C THR A 149 13.42 -0.87 -0.62
N TRP A 150 12.20 -0.86 -1.12
CA TRP A 150 11.89 -0.78 -2.54
C TRP A 150 11.82 0.68 -2.98
N ILE A 151 12.10 0.94 -4.23
CA ILE A 151 12.09 2.28 -4.81
C ILE A 151 11.09 2.31 -5.96
N LEU A 152 10.09 3.18 -5.84
CA LEU A 152 9.24 3.57 -6.95
C LEU A 152 9.85 4.80 -7.61
N GLU A 153 10.32 4.65 -8.83
CA GLU A 153 10.83 5.71 -9.68
C GLU A 153 9.77 6.07 -10.71
N VAL A 154 9.49 7.35 -10.84
CA VAL A 154 8.54 7.88 -11.83
C VAL A 154 9.21 8.98 -12.61
N GLU A 155 9.21 8.85 -13.93
CA GLU A 155 9.60 9.87 -14.87
C GLU A 155 8.44 10.17 -15.80
N ALA A 156 8.04 11.41 -15.86
CA ALA A 156 6.95 11.82 -16.71
C ALA A 156 7.33 13.10 -17.46
N ARG A 157 6.98 13.14 -18.73
CA ARG A 157 7.14 14.32 -19.57
C ARG A 157 5.80 14.63 -20.22
N GLY A 158 5.36 15.85 -20.03
CA GLY A 158 4.04 16.23 -20.53
C GLY A 158 3.90 17.73 -20.64
N TRP A 159 2.78 18.15 -21.13
CA TRP A 159 2.41 19.56 -21.19
C TRP A 159 0.92 19.75 -20.95
N GLY A 160 0.54 20.97 -20.67
CA GLY A 160 -0.84 21.39 -20.60
C GLY A 160 -0.96 22.85 -21.04
N ILE A 161 -2.08 23.22 -21.60
CA ILE A 161 -2.38 24.59 -21.98
C ILE A 161 -3.60 25.05 -21.21
N THR A 162 -3.41 26.09 -20.41
CA THR A 162 -4.52 26.80 -19.76
C THR A 162 -4.85 28.03 -20.57
N THR A 163 -6.07 28.10 -21.10
CA THR A 163 -6.56 29.26 -21.84
C THR A 163 -7.65 29.97 -21.05
N PRO A 164 -7.93 31.26 -21.34
CA PRO A 164 -9.05 31.96 -20.70
C PRO A 164 -10.41 31.32 -21.00
N VAL A 165 -10.50 30.49 -22.03
CA VAL A 165 -11.67 29.69 -22.38
C VAL A 165 -11.43 28.26 -21.94
N GLU A 166 -12.05 27.83 -20.85
CA GLU A 166 -11.86 26.55 -20.21
C GLU A 166 -11.97 25.35 -21.17
N GLN A 167 -12.84 25.44 -22.16
CA GLN A 167 -13.06 24.40 -23.18
C GLN A 167 -11.87 24.19 -24.13
N LEU A 168 -10.93 25.13 -24.18
CA LEU A 168 -9.71 25.03 -24.99
C LEU A 168 -8.48 24.69 -24.13
N SER A 169 -8.65 24.51 -22.84
CA SER A 169 -7.60 24.09 -21.93
C SER A 169 -7.47 22.57 -21.95
N PHE A 170 -6.26 22.05 -21.92
CA PHE A 170 -5.99 20.62 -21.74
C PHE A 170 -4.73 20.40 -20.90
N HIS A 171 -4.70 19.28 -20.20
CA HIS A 171 -3.59 18.91 -19.31
C HIS A 171 -3.31 17.43 -19.45
N ASP A 172 -2.04 17.08 -19.56
CA ASP A 172 -1.61 15.70 -19.40
C ASP A 172 -1.73 15.32 -17.93
N LEU A 173 -2.15 14.11 -17.67
CA LEU A 173 -2.33 13.56 -16.31
C LEU A 173 -1.55 12.26 -16.18
N SER A 174 -0.86 12.11 -15.07
CA SER A 174 -0.30 10.85 -14.62
C SER A 174 -0.76 10.55 -13.21
N LEU A 175 -1.19 9.31 -12.97
CA LEU A 175 -1.62 8.81 -11.68
C LEU A 175 -1.03 7.43 -11.46
N ILE A 176 -0.37 7.23 -10.33
CA ILE A 176 0.13 5.93 -9.89
C ILE A 176 -0.27 5.75 -8.44
N HIS A 177 -0.94 4.63 -8.15
CA HIS A 177 -1.26 4.19 -6.79
C HIS A 177 -0.73 2.79 -6.58
N ILE A 178 -0.05 2.58 -5.47
CA ILE A 178 0.51 1.30 -5.02
C ILE A 178 -0.06 0.95 -3.66
#